data_7db6c2a8ed94c651c5485e57fea41201
#
_entry.id   7db6c2a8ed94c651c5485e57fea41201
#
_cell.length_a   1.000
_cell.length_b   1.000
_cell.length_c   1.000
_cell.angle_alpha   90.00
_cell.angle_beta   90.00
_cell.angle_gamma   90.00
#
_symmetry.space_group_name_H-M   'P 1'
#
loop_
_entity.id
_entity.type
_entity.pdbx_description
1 polymer ?
#
loop_
_entity_poly.entity_id
_entity_poly.type
_entity_poly.pdbx_seq_one_letter_code
_entity_poly.pdbx_strand_id
1 'polypeptide(L)'
;MNALSGRVALVTGASRGIGKAIAIALADAGAEVAVNYRTQAEAAESVCKTIRAAGRKCIVVQADVSIAADVDRLVKTVESELGPVGILVNNAGIGEMIPPDQVTEEIWNEFLRVNLTSVFLVTQRVLPRMRAARWGRIINLSSVAAQYGGVIGPHYSATKAGILGLTRSYASQFAKEGITANAIAPALIETDMIAALPKDIAARIPVGKIGAPDEVGRITVMLAQSSYITGQTINPNGGLYMS
;
A
#
# COMPACT_ATOMS: atom_id res chain seq x y z
N MET A 1 23.86 -11.26 0.13
CA MET A 1 23.42 -9.88 0.42
C MET A 1 21.90 -9.83 0.22
N ASN A 2 21.18 -9.22 1.15
CA ASN A 2 19.73 -9.05 0.97
C ASN A 2 19.47 -8.08 -0.19
N ALA A 3 18.55 -8.43 -1.08
CA ALA A 3 18.35 -7.74 -2.36
C ALA A 3 17.89 -6.27 -2.26
N LEU A 4 17.36 -5.85 -1.08
CA LEU A 4 16.93 -4.47 -0.82
C LEU A 4 17.85 -3.74 0.18
N SER A 5 19.06 -4.26 0.45
CA SER A 5 20.04 -3.60 1.35
C SER A 5 20.38 -2.19 0.85
N GLY A 6 20.40 -1.21 1.77
CA GLY A 6 20.65 0.20 1.47
C GLY A 6 19.45 0.91 0.81
N ARG A 7 18.27 0.32 0.80
CA ARG A 7 17.02 0.94 0.32
C ARG A 7 16.14 1.35 1.49
N VAL A 8 15.53 2.52 1.37
CA VAL A 8 14.54 3.03 2.33
C VAL A 8 13.14 2.81 1.76
N ALA A 9 12.28 2.15 2.56
CA ALA A 9 10.89 1.92 2.25
C ALA A 9 9.98 2.76 3.15
N LEU A 10 9.05 3.51 2.56
CA LEU A 10 7.95 4.14 3.26
C LEU A 10 6.67 3.32 3.01
N VAL A 11 6.06 2.81 4.08
CA VAL A 11 4.79 2.08 4.02
C VAL A 11 3.72 2.89 4.75
N THR A 12 2.71 3.37 4.01
CA THR A 12 1.62 4.15 4.60
C THR A 12 0.57 3.22 5.23
N GLY A 13 0.01 3.61 6.40
CA GLY A 13 -0.98 2.81 7.11
C GLY A 13 -0.42 1.44 7.56
N ALA A 14 0.81 1.39 8.04
CA ALA A 14 1.54 0.15 8.29
C ALA A 14 1.47 -0.35 9.75
N SER A 15 0.60 0.20 10.59
CA SER A 15 0.46 -0.22 11.99
C SER A 15 -0.17 -1.62 12.17
N ARG A 16 -0.94 -2.10 11.18
CA ARG A 16 -1.67 -3.39 11.25
C ARG A 16 -1.94 -3.98 9.86
N GLY A 17 -2.53 -5.18 9.83
CA GLY A 17 -3.06 -5.82 8.63
C GLY A 17 -2.00 -5.99 7.52
N ILE A 18 -2.41 -5.69 6.30
CA ILE A 18 -1.57 -5.80 5.09
C ILE A 18 -0.33 -4.90 5.21
N GLY A 19 -0.50 -3.65 5.66
CA GLY A 19 0.61 -2.71 5.77
C GLY A 19 1.70 -3.18 6.74
N LYS A 20 1.32 -3.77 7.88
CA LYS A 20 2.25 -4.42 8.82
C LYS A 20 3.03 -5.55 8.14
N ALA A 21 2.34 -6.47 7.46
CA ALA A 21 2.98 -7.60 6.79
C ALA A 21 3.96 -7.14 5.70
N ILE A 22 3.58 -6.12 4.93
CA ILE A 22 4.44 -5.49 3.92
C ILE A 22 5.69 -4.88 4.57
N ALA A 23 5.53 -4.12 5.66
CA ALA A 23 6.65 -3.46 6.34
C ALA A 23 7.68 -4.49 6.84
N ILE A 24 7.22 -5.58 7.47
CA ILE A 24 8.07 -6.67 7.93
C ILE A 24 8.74 -7.37 6.75
N ALA A 25 8.02 -7.73 5.71
CA ALA A 25 8.57 -8.43 4.55
C ALA A 25 9.66 -7.60 3.82
N LEU A 26 9.48 -6.28 3.68
CA LEU A 26 10.50 -5.40 3.11
C LEU A 26 11.74 -5.31 3.99
N ALA A 27 11.58 -5.29 5.31
CA ALA A 27 12.68 -5.31 6.25
C ALA A 27 13.48 -6.62 6.18
N ASP A 28 12.80 -7.77 6.13
CA ASP A 28 13.41 -9.10 5.97
C ASP A 28 14.20 -9.20 4.65
N ALA A 29 13.70 -8.54 3.60
CA ALA A 29 14.39 -8.43 2.31
C ALA A 29 15.57 -7.44 2.33
N GLY A 30 15.79 -6.72 3.44
CA GLY A 30 16.96 -5.87 3.67
C GLY A 30 16.73 -4.37 3.67
N ALA A 31 15.51 -3.89 3.45
CA ALA A 31 15.19 -2.46 3.46
C ALA A 31 15.21 -1.88 4.89
N GLU A 32 15.55 -0.60 5.01
CA GLU A 32 15.22 0.23 6.17
C GLU A 32 13.78 0.73 6.01
N VAL A 33 12.97 0.73 7.06
CA VAL A 33 11.52 0.92 6.93
C VAL A 33 11.00 2.08 7.76
N ALA A 34 10.24 2.96 7.14
CA ALA A 34 9.39 3.94 7.80
C ALA A 34 7.95 3.42 7.84
N VAL A 35 7.45 3.20 9.05
CA VAL A 35 6.08 2.79 9.35
C VAL A 35 5.24 4.04 9.59
N ASN A 36 4.40 4.42 8.62
CA ASN A 36 3.44 5.50 8.83
C ASN A 36 2.16 4.97 9.45
N TYR A 37 1.60 5.74 10.35
CA TYR A 37 0.29 5.51 10.97
C TYR A 37 -0.46 6.83 11.19
N ARG A 38 -1.78 6.76 11.38
CA ARG A 38 -2.61 7.93 11.72
C ARG A 38 -2.96 7.96 13.20
N THR A 39 -3.48 6.86 13.76
CA THR A 39 -4.06 6.82 15.12
C THR A 39 -3.50 5.72 16.02
N GLN A 40 -2.94 4.64 15.45
CA GLN A 40 -2.54 3.43 16.17
C GLN A 40 -1.03 3.45 16.53
N ALA A 41 -0.63 4.33 17.45
CA ALA A 41 0.79 4.53 17.79
C ALA A 41 1.47 3.28 18.35
N GLU A 42 0.84 2.62 19.34
CA GLU A 42 1.39 1.44 19.99
C GLU A 42 1.54 0.26 19.01
N ALA A 43 0.55 0.08 18.14
CA ALA A 43 0.60 -0.95 17.11
C ALA A 43 1.74 -0.69 16.10
N ALA A 44 1.92 0.57 15.68
CA ALA A 44 3.01 0.97 14.80
C ALA A 44 4.39 0.74 15.45
N GLU A 45 4.53 1.10 16.73
CA GLU A 45 5.79 0.87 17.47
C GLU A 45 6.07 -0.63 17.64
N SER A 46 5.05 -1.46 17.86
CA SER A 46 5.18 -2.92 17.91
C SER A 46 5.74 -3.48 16.57
N VAL A 47 5.30 -2.96 15.43
CA VAL A 47 5.85 -3.33 14.11
C VAL A 47 7.32 -2.95 14.02
N CYS A 48 7.65 -1.71 14.37
CA CYS A 48 9.04 -1.26 14.35
C CYS A 48 9.94 -2.06 15.33
N LYS A 49 9.44 -2.43 16.49
CA LYS A 49 10.17 -3.30 17.45
C LYS A 49 10.50 -4.65 16.82
N THR A 50 9.56 -5.25 16.10
CA THR A 50 9.81 -6.51 15.36
C THR A 50 10.89 -6.34 14.30
N ILE A 51 10.83 -5.27 13.53
CA ILE A 51 11.80 -4.97 12.47
C ILE A 51 13.19 -4.71 13.04
N ARG A 52 13.29 -3.94 14.13
CA ARG A 52 14.57 -3.65 14.82
C ARG A 52 15.18 -4.92 15.42
N ALA A 53 14.35 -5.83 15.97
CA ALA A 53 14.81 -7.11 16.49
C ALA A 53 15.41 -8.02 15.39
N ALA A 54 14.98 -7.86 14.13
CA ALA A 54 15.56 -8.50 12.96
C ALA A 54 16.82 -7.78 12.42
N GLY A 55 17.34 -6.78 13.15
CA GLY A 55 18.58 -6.05 12.81
C GLY A 55 18.43 -4.99 11.72
N ARG A 56 17.20 -4.48 11.49
CA ARG A 56 16.94 -3.42 10.51
C ARG A 56 16.55 -2.10 11.18
N LYS A 57 16.93 -0.99 10.56
CA LYS A 57 16.45 0.31 11.03
C LYS A 57 14.97 0.46 10.73
N CYS A 58 14.21 0.92 11.72
CA CYS A 58 12.80 1.24 11.56
C CYS A 58 12.44 2.47 12.38
N ILE A 59 11.67 3.36 11.79
CA ILE A 59 11.07 4.50 12.46
C ILE A 59 9.54 4.48 12.32
N VAL A 60 8.86 5.05 13.29
CA VAL A 60 7.42 5.30 13.22
C VAL A 60 7.16 6.77 13.00
N VAL A 61 6.27 7.12 12.08
CA VAL A 61 5.91 8.52 11.81
C VAL A 61 4.40 8.68 11.75
N GLN A 62 3.85 9.48 12.66
CA GLN A 62 2.44 9.84 12.64
C GLN A 62 2.17 10.88 11.56
N ALA A 63 1.25 10.58 10.65
CA ALA A 63 0.74 11.52 9.65
C ALA A 63 -0.60 11.05 9.07
N ASP A 64 -1.51 11.97 8.81
CA ASP A 64 -2.65 11.73 7.93
C ASP A 64 -2.21 11.99 6.48
N VAL A 65 -2.02 10.92 5.72
CA VAL A 65 -1.51 11.00 4.35
C VAL A 65 -2.50 11.62 3.35
N SER A 66 -3.70 11.94 3.78
CA SER A 66 -4.69 12.70 3.01
C SER A 66 -4.52 14.23 3.17
N ILE A 67 -3.58 14.67 4.02
CA ILE A 67 -3.27 16.09 4.29
C ILE A 67 -1.88 16.42 3.76
N ALA A 68 -1.78 17.34 2.81
CA ALA A 68 -0.52 17.67 2.14
C ALA A 68 0.59 18.11 3.10
N ALA A 69 0.28 18.94 4.11
CA ALA A 69 1.25 19.38 5.12
C ALA A 69 1.80 18.23 5.97
N ASP A 70 0.95 17.24 6.29
CA ASP A 70 1.35 16.04 7.00
C ASP A 70 2.26 15.15 6.13
N VAL A 71 1.95 15.02 4.83
CA VAL A 71 2.79 14.30 3.87
C VAL A 71 4.16 14.96 3.74
N ASP A 72 4.22 16.28 3.69
CA ASP A 72 5.50 17.01 3.65
C ASP A 72 6.34 16.75 4.89
N ARG A 73 5.73 16.79 6.08
CA ARG A 73 6.41 16.48 7.34
C ARG A 73 6.85 15.02 7.39
N LEU A 74 5.98 14.09 7.01
CA LEU A 74 6.26 12.65 6.95
C LEU A 74 7.50 12.37 6.12
N VAL A 75 7.53 12.83 4.87
CA VAL A 75 8.64 12.52 3.95
C VAL A 75 9.93 13.19 4.41
N LYS A 76 9.88 14.45 4.90
CA LYS A 76 11.05 15.12 5.49
C LYS A 76 11.62 14.35 6.68
N THR A 77 10.79 13.85 7.58
CA THR A 77 11.22 13.03 8.72
C THR A 77 11.89 11.74 8.24
N VAL A 78 11.28 11.03 7.30
CA VAL A 78 11.87 9.78 6.76
C VAL A 78 13.22 10.07 6.10
N GLU A 79 13.32 11.12 5.29
CA GLU A 79 14.55 11.47 4.59
C GLU A 79 15.67 11.86 5.56
N SER A 80 15.34 12.52 6.68
CA SER A 80 16.35 12.91 7.68
C SER A 80 16.86 11.74 8.52
N GLU A 81 16.00 10.76 8.83
CA GLU A 81 16.31 9.65 9.75
C GLU A 81 16.86 8.40 9.03
N LEU A 82 16.36 8.11 7.84
CA LEU A 82 16.70 6.90 7.09
C LEU A 82 17.35 7.19 5.74
N GLY A 83 17.15 8.39 5.19
CA GLY A 83 17.59 8.75 3.85
C GLY A 83 16.44 8.76 2.82
N PRO A 84 16.76 9.00 1.54
CA PRO A 84 15.77 9.20 0.49
C PRO A 84 14.89 7.96 0.28
N VAL A 85 13.57 8.17 0.21
CA VAL A 85 12.61 7.10 -0.04
C VAL A 85 12.79 6.55 -1.45
N GLY A 86 13.26 5.32 -1.53
CA GLY A 86 13.41 4.59 -2.79
C GLY A 86 12.23 3.66 -3.08
N ILE A 87 11.58 3.13 -2.03
CA ILE A 87 10.42 2.25 -2.15
C ILE A 87 9.24 2.93 -1.44
N LEU A 88 8.18 3.22 -2.20
CA LEU A 88 6.92 3.73 -1.66
C LEU A 88 5.84 2.67 -1.77
N VAL A 89 5.21 2.34 -0.63
CA VAL A 89 4.01 1.52 -0.60
C VAL A 89 2.83 2.36 -0.12
N ASN A 90 1.95 2.72 -1.04
CA ASN A 90 0.70 3.39 -0.76
C ASN A 90 -0.34 2.35 -0.33
N ASN A 91 -0.41 2.07 0.98
CA ASN A 91 -1.32 1.08 1.55
C ASN A 91 -2.44 1.72 2.39
N ALA A 92 -2.24 2.92 2.94
CA ALA A 92 -3.26 3.60 3.75
C ALA A 92 -4.60 3.70 2.99
N GLY A 93 -5.68 3.41 3.69
CA GLY A 93 -7.02 3.48 3.13
C GLY A 93 -8.09 3.09 4.13
N ILE A 94 -9.32 3.46 3.80
CA ILE A 94 -10.53 3.09 4.53
C ILE A 94 -11.43 2.23 3.66
N GLY A 95 -12.24 1.38 4.29
CA GLY A 95 -13.24 0.57 3.63
C GLY A 95 -14.39 0.33 4.61
N GLU A 96 -15.58 0.70 4.20
CA GLU A 96 -16.82 0.52 4.93
C GLU A 96 -17.91 0.14 3.94
N MET A 97 -18.68 -0.91 4.27
CA MET A 97 -19.81 -1.34 3.44
C MET A 97 -20.97 -0.38 3.64
N ILE A 98 -21.27 0.38 2.59
CA ILE A 98 -22.38 1.35 2.57
C ILE A 98 -23.25 1.03 1.36
N PRO A 99 -24.56 0.83 1.54
CA PRO A 99 -25.48 0.67 0.42
C PRO A 99 -25.37 1.83 -0.58
N PRO A 100 -25.44 1.58 -1.89
CA PRO A 100 -25.21 2.61 -2.90
C PRO A 100 -26.12 3.84 -2.78
N ASP A 101 -27.36 3.65 -2.35
CA ASP A 101 -28.35 4.69 -2.12
C ASP A 101 -28.14 5.49 -0.82
N GLN A 102 -27.23 5.05 0.05
CA GLN A 102 -26.85 5.74 1.29
C GLN A 102 -25.47 6.45 1.16
N VAL A 103 -24.80 6.35 0.03
CA VAL A 103 -23.54 7.04 -0.19
C VAL A 103 -23.81 8.52 -0.45
N THR A 104 -23.56 9.36 0.55
CA THR A 104 -23.66 10.83 0.43
C THR A 104 -22.42 11.42 -0.25
N GLU A 105 -22.51 12.71 -0.62
CA GLU A 105 -21.37 13.43 -1.19
C GLU A 105 -20.20 13.54 -0.19
N GLU A 106 -20.47 13.68 1.10
CA GLU A 106 -19.45 13.76 2.16
C GLU A 106 -18.71 12.42 2.27
N ILE A 107 -19.43 11.29 2.28
CA ILE A 107 -18.83 9.95 2.27
C ILE A 107 -17.98 9.75 1.03
N TRP A 108 -18.52 10.09 -0.14
CA TRP A 108 -17.80 10.00 -1.41
C TRP A 108 -16.49 10.80 -1.37
N ASN A 109 -16.54 12.05 -0.94
CA ASN A 109 -15.39 12.94 -0.87
C ASN A 109 -14.36 12.46 0.16
N GLU A 110 -14.79 11.92 1.30
CA GLU A 110 -13.89 11.33 2.30
C GLU A 110 -13.13 10.13 1.74
N PHE A 111 -13.81 9.22 1.02
CA PHE A 111 -13.16 8.09 0.39
C PHE A 111 -12.19 8.51 -0.73
N LEU A 112 -12.55 9.48 -1.56
CA LEU A 112 -11.64 10.06 -2.54
C LEU A 112 -10.40 10.64 -1.87
N ARG A 113 -10.58 11.42 -0.81
CA ARG A 113 -9.50 12.07 -0.08
C ARG A 113 -8.55 11.05 0.53
N VAL A 114 -9.08 10.06 1.24
CA VAL A 114 -8.27 9.09 1.99
C VAL A 114 -7.66 8.01 1.09
N ASN A 115 -8.42 7.46 0.13
CA ASN A 115 -7.98 6.30 -0.64
C ASN A 115 -7.26 6.66 -1.94
N LEU A 116 -7.55 7.81 -2.56
CA LEU A 116 -7.01 8.16 -3.87
C LEU A 116 -6.11 9.39 -3.84
N THR A 117 -6.59 10.50 -3.26
CA THR A 117 -5.79 11.73 -3.19
C THR A 117 -4.51 11.52 -2.36
N SER A 118 -4.57 10.74 -1.30
CA SER A 118 -3.38 10.39 -0.50
C SER A 118 -2.30 9.70 -1.33
N VAL A 119 -2.67 8.77 -2.20
CA VAL A 119 -1.74 8.06 -3.09
C VAL A 119 -1.02 9.06 -4.01
N PHE A 120 -1.77 10.02 -4.56
CA PHE A 120 -1.20 11.10 -5.37
C PHE A 120 -0.24 11.96 -4.53
N LEU A 121 -0.66 12.46 -3.37
CA LEU A 121 0.12 13.37 -2.53
C LEU A 121 1.46 12.76 -2.12
N VAL A 122 1.44 11.54 -1.56
CA VAL A 122 2.68 10.87 -1.11
C VAL A 122 3.59 10.57 -2.29
N THR A 123 3.03 10.09 -3.41
CA THR A 123 3.83 9.80 -4.60
C THR A 123 4.50 11.06 -5.14
N GLN A 124 3.76 12.17 -5.29
CA GLN A 124 4.33 13.44 -5.76
C GLN A 124 5.47 13.93 -4.86
N ARG A 125 5.38 13.68 -3.57
CA ARG A 125 6.38 14.16 -2.61
C ARG A 125 7.68 13.37 -2.64
N VAL A 126 7.64 12.05 -2.90
CA VAL A 126 8.86 11.21 -2.98
C VAL A 126 9.46 11.16 -4.39
N LEU A 127 8.65 11.38 -5.41
CA LEU A 127 9.03 11.24 -6.83
C LEU A 127 10.28 12.04 -7.24
N PRO A 128 10.48 13.31 -6.82
CA PRO A 128 11.67 14.06 -7.21
C PRO A 128 12.98 13.38 -6.79
N ARG A 129 13.01 12.74 -5.62
CA ARG A 129 14.20 12.00 -5.15
C ARG A 129 14.42 10.71 -5.92
N MET A 130 13.36 9.98 -6.23
CA MET A 130 13.44 8.79 -7.08
C MET A 130 13.96 9.12 -8.48
N ARG A 131 13.49 10.22 -9.07
CA ARG A 131 13.96 10.73 -10.37
C ARG A 131 15.43 11.11 -10.35
N ALA A 132 15.86 11.87 -9.34
CA ALA A 132 17.27 12.25 -9.17
C ALA A 132 18.19 11.02 -9.00
N ALA A 133 17.73 10.00 -8.28
CA ALA A 133 18.45 8.74 -8.10
C ALA A 133 18.38 7.80 -9.31
N ARG A 134 17.52 8.09 -10.31
CA ARG A 134 17.17 7.20 -11.43
C ARG A 134 16.81 5.80 -10.96
N TRP A 135 16.14 5.72 -9.82
CA TRP A 135 15.69 4.49 -9.23
C TRP A 135 14.48 4.74 -8.30
N GLY A 136 13.43 4.01 -8.47
CA GLY A 136 12.24 4.08 -7.60
C GLY A 136 11.32 2.89 -7.79
N ARG A 137 10.58 2.56 -6.72
CA ARG A 137 9.56 1.51 -6.71
C ARG A 137 8.30 2.07 -6.06
N ILE A 138 7.25 2.23 -6.83
CA ILE A 138 5.93 2.68 -6.37
C ILE A 138 4.99 1.48 -6.42
N ILE A 139 4.46 1.10 -5.27
CA ILE A 139 3.56 -0.05 -5.11
C ILE A 139 2.28 0.44 -4.46
N ASN A 140 1.18 0.33 -5.18
CA ASN A 140 -0.11 0.87 -4.76
C ASN A 140 -1.08 -0.24 -4.38
N LEU A 141 -1.66 -0.18 -3.17
CA LEU A 141 -2.69 -1.13 -2.73
C LEU A 141 -4.06 -0.71 -3.28
N SER A 142 -4.47 -1.39 -4.34
CA SER A 142 -5.81 -1.34 -4.89
C SER A 142 -6.70 -2.39 -4.20
N SER A 143 -7.64 -2.95 -4.92
CA SER A 143 -8.54 -4.03 -4.49
C SER A 143 -9.11 -4.71 -5.74
N VAL A 144 -9.50 -5.97 -5.60
CA VAL A 144 -10.29 -6.66 -6.61
C VAL A 144 -11.59 -5.89 -6.92
N ALA A 145 -12.11 -5.10 -5.98
CA ALA A 145 -13.28 -4.23 -6.18
C ALA A 145 -13.07 -3.17 -7.28
N ALA A 146 -11.82 -2.83 -7.61
CA ALA A 146 -11.48 -1.95 -8.73
C ALA A 146 -11.82 -2.56 -10.10
N GLN A 147 -11.95 -3.87 -10.18
CA GLN A 147 -12.05 -4.62 -11.43
C GLN A 147 -13.46 -5.16 -11.67
N TYR A 148 -14.16 -5.64 -10.64
CA TYR A 148 -15.50 -6.20 -10.79
C TYR A 148 -16.56 -5.55 -9.87
N GLY A 149 -16.20 -4.47 -9.13
CA GLY A 149 -17.11 -3.75 -8.22
C GLY A 149 -17.03 -4.28 -6.79
N GLY A 150 -17.67 -5.40 -6.48
CA GLY A 150 -17.68 -5.98 -5.14
C GLY A 150 -18.78 -5.43 -4.24
N VAL A 151 -18.72 -5.76 -2.94
CA VAL A 151 -19.80 -5.54 -1.96
C VAL A 151 -19.66 -4.27 -1.11
N ILE A 152 -18.51 -3.59 -1.18
CA ILE A 152 -18.25 -2.44 -0.30
C ILE A 152 -19.04 -1.21 -0.75
N GLY A 153 -19.12 -0.98 -2.06
CA GLY A 153 -19.90 0.11 -2.64
C GLY A 153 -19.14 0.94 -3.66
N PRO A 154 -19.85 1.85 -4.39
CA PRO A 154 -19.28 2.62 -5.51
C PRO A 154 -18.18 3.59 -5.07
N HIS A 155 -18.31 4.20 -3.88
CA HIS A 155 -17.33 5.11 -3.28
C HIS A 155 -15.95 4.44 -3.11
N TYR A 156 -15.90 3.19 -2.68
CA TYR A 156 -14.67 2.43 -2.54
C TYR A 156 -14.13 1.97 -3.89
N SER A 157 -14.99 1.32 -4.70
CA SER A 157 -14.59 0.76 -5.99
C SER A 157 -14.03 1.81 -6.93
N ALA A 158 -14.64 3.00 -6.98
CA ALA A 158 -14.15 4.12 -7.79
C ALA A 158 -12.74 4.57 -7.35
N THR A 159 -12.48 4.69 -6.03
CA THR A 159 -11.16 5.07 -5.55
C THR A 159 -10.10 4.02 -5.88
N LYS A 160 -10.43 2.74 -5.73
CA LYS A 160 -9.51 1.64 -6.03
C LYS A 160 -9.26 1.47 -7.54
N ALA A 161 -10.24 1.76 -8.39
CA ALA A 161 -10.07 1.85 -9.84
C ALA A 161 -9.20 3.05 -10.25
N GLY A 162 -9.39 4.21 -9.61
CA GLY A 162 -8.55 5.39 -9.79
C GLY A 162 -7.07 5.14 -9.50
N ILE A 163 -6.76 4.31 -8.50
CA ILE A 163 -5.39 3.88 -8.18
C ILE A 163 -4.75 3.12 -9.36
N LEU A 164 -5.51 2.29 -10.08
CA LEU A 164 -4.99 1.57 -11.26
C LEU A 164 -4.64 2.55 -12.39
N GLY A 165 -5.45 3.60 -12.56
CA GLY A 165 -5.17 4.69 -13.50
C GLY A 165 -3.88 5.45 -13.14
N LEU A 166 -3.72 5.86 -11.87
CA LEU A 166 -2.49 6.51 -11.38
C LEU A 166 -1.27 5.61 -11.58
N THR A 167 -1.38 4.32 -11.27
CA THR A 167 -0.30 3.34 -11.41
C THR A 167 0.21 3.28 -12.86
N ARG A 168 -0.70 3.15 -13.83
CA ARG A 168 -0.34 3.10 -15.25
C ARG A 168 0.27 4.41 -15.74
N SER A 169 -0.26 5.55 -15.27
CA SER A 169 0.27 6.87 -15.60
C SER A 169 1.71 7.03 -15.12
N TYR A 170 2.00 6.74 -13.86
CA TYR A 170 3.38 6.81 -13.34
C TYR A 170 4.31 5.80 -14.03
N ALA A 171 3.84 4.58 -14.29
CA ALA A 171 4.61 3.58 -15.00
C ALA A 171 5.05 4.06 -16.39
N SER A 172 4.10 4.57 -17.18
CA SER A 172 4.40 5.02 -18.56
C SER A 172 5.32 6.25 -18.61
N GLN A 173 5.16 7.17 -17.67
CA GLN A 173 5.91 8.43 -17.67
C GLN A 173 7.33 8.27 -17.14
N PHE A 174 7.57 7.41 -16.15
CA PHE A 174 8.84 7.37 -15.43
C PHE A 174 9.67 6.09 -15.61
N ALA A 175 9.21 5.11 -16.41
CA ALA A 175 9.95 3.87 -16.65
C ALA A 175 11.37 4.13 -17.20
N LYS A 176 11.54 5.08 -18.12
CA LYS A 176 12.85 5.46 -18.69
C LYS A 176 13.76 6.12 -17.65
N GLU A 177 13.25 6.55 -16.52
CA GLU A 177 14.00 7.11 -15.41
C GLU A 177 14.34 6.05 -14.34
N GLY A 178 14.12 4.76 -14.62
CA GLY A 178 14.42 3.64 -13.71
C GLY A 178 13.39 3.45 -12.59
N ILE A 179 12.22 4.09 -12.71
CA ILE A 179 11.14 4.01 -11.73
C ILE A 179 10.06 3.07 -12.25
N THR A 180 9.68 2.07 -11.43
CA THR A 180 8.53 1.21 -11.72
C THR A 180 7.35 1.59 -10.82
N ALA A 181 6.14 1.48 -11.36
CA ALA A 181 4.90 1.65 -10.61
C ALA A 181 3.98 0.48 -10.90
N ASN A 182 3.54 -0.22 -9.83
CA ASN A 182 2.65 -1.37 -9.94
C ASN A 182 1.55 -1.30 -8.89
N ALA A 183 0.44 -1.98 -9.14
CA ALA A 183 -0.64 -2.15 -8.19
C ALA A 183 -0.72 -3.60 -7.69
N ILE A 184 -1.13 -3.76 -6.44
CA ILE A 184 -1.59 -5.04 -5.91
C ILE A 184 -3.08 -4.88 -5.63
N ALA A 185 -3.90 -5.78 -6.14
CA ALA A 185 -5.36 -5.77 -5.99
C ALA A 185 -5.84 -7.03 -5.25
N PRO A 186 -5.69 -7.06 -3.90
CA PRO A 186 -6.12 -8.19 -3.11
C PRO A 186 -7.65 -8.33 -3.12
N ALA A 187 -8.12 -9.54 -2.89
CA ALA A 187 -9.51 -9.79 -2.49
C ALA A 187 -9.63 -9.89 -0.97
N LEU A 188 -10.15 -10.99 -0.46
CA LEU A 188 -10.34 -11.20 0.96
C LEU A 188 -9.01 -11.62 1.61
N ILE A 189 -8.40 -10.72 2.35
CA ILE A 189 -7.19 -10.95 3.15
C ILE A 189 -7.56 -10.86 4.62
N GLU A 190 -7.06 -11.77 5.43
CA GLU A 190 -7.32 -11.86 6.88
C GLU A 190 -6.82 -10.60 7.60
N THR A 191 -7.75 -9.69 7.88
CA THR A 191 -7.53 -8.40 8.55
C THR A 191 -8.79 -8.01 9.30
N ASP A 192 -8.69 -7.00 10.17
CA ASP A 192 -9.86 -6.45 10.90
C ASP A 192 -10.99 -6.01 9.95
N MET A 193 -10.65 -5.57 8.74
CA MET A 193 -11.62 -5.09 7.75
C MET A 193 -12.63 -6.17 7.33
N ILE A 194 -12.25 -7.45 7.37
CA ILE A 194 -13.13 -8.55 6.98
C ILE A 194 -13.65 -9.34 8.19
N ALA A 195 -13.33 -8.94 9.41
CA ALA A 195 -13.73 -9.66 10.63
C ALA A 195 -15.27 -9.78 10.80
N ALA A 196 -16.02 -8.85 10.23
CA ALA A 196 -17.50 -8.84 10.24
C ALA A 196 -18.14 -9.70 9.13
N LEU A 197 -17.35 -10.28 8.21
CA LEU A 197 -17.88 -11.10 7.13
C LEU A 197 -18.33 -12.48 7.63
N PRO A 198 -19.30 -13.11 6.97
CA PRO A 198 -19.74 -14.47 7.30
C PRO A 198 -18.58 -15.46 7.30
N LYS A 199 -18.61 -16.42 8.24
CA LYS A 199 -17.52 -17.42 8.39
C LYS A 199 -17.38 -18.35 7.17
N ASP A 200 -18.45 -18.54 6.41
CA ASP A 200 -18.50 -19.35 5.19
C ASP A 200 -18.00 -18.63 3.94
N ILE A 201 -17.58 -17.36 4.08
CA ILE A 201 -17.10 -16.56 2.94
C ILE A 201 -15.94 -17.23 2.20
N ALA A 202 -15.11 -18.01 2.91
CA ALA A 202 -14.01 -18.76 2.32
C ALA A 202 -14.46 -19.74 1.24
N ALA A 203 -15.66 -20.34 1.39
CA ALA A 203 -16.22 -21.27 0.42
C ALA A 203 -16.55 -20.62 -0.94
N ARG A 204 -16.67 -19.29 -0.99
CA ARG A 204 -16.89 -18.53 -2.22
C ARG A 204 -15.60 -18.24 -2.98
N ILE A 205 -14.45 -18.48 -2.37
CA ILE A 205 -13.15 -18.27 -2.98
C ILE A 205 -12.74 -19.57 -3.69
N PRO A 206 -12.40 -19.59 -4.98
CA PRO A 206 -12.05 -20.81 -5.69
C PRO A 206 -10.95 -21.66 -5.04
N VAL A 207 -9.93 -21.05 -4.42
CA VAL A 207 -8.91 -21.78 -3.66
C VAL A 207 -9.36 -22.24 -2.27
N GLY A 208 -10.61 -21.95 -1.86
CA GLY A 208 -11.23 -22.45 -0.63
C GLY A 208 -10.73 -21.83 0.69
N LYS A 209 -9.96 -20.75 0.65
CA LYS A 209 -9.44 -20.07 1.85
C LYS A 209 -9.31 -18.57 1.66
N ILE A 210 -9.34 -17.83 2.78
CA ILE A 210 -9.00 -16.43 2.85
C ILE A 210 -7.46 -16.28 2.71
N GLY A 211 -6.99 -15.25 2.01
CA GLY A 211 -5.57 -14.98 1.83
C GLY A 211 -4.92 -14.45 3.12
N ALA A 212 -3.66 -14.79 3.35
CA ALA A 212 -2.89 -14.23 4.46
C ALA A 212 -2.24 -12.90 4.07
N PRO A 213 -2.09 -11.93 5.02
CA PRO A 213 -1.37 -10.67 4.76
C PRO A 213 0.05 -10.86 4.23
N ASP A 214 0.73 -11.91 4.64
CA ASP A 214 2.10 -12.25 4.22
C ASP A 214 2.20 -12.56 2.72
N GLU A 215 1.12 -13.02 2.08
CA GLU A 215 1.10 -13.22 0.63
C GLU A 215 1.24 -11.88 -0.10
N VAL A 216 0.58 -10.83 0.40
CA VAL A 216 0.73 -9.47 -0.13
C VAL A 216 2.13 -8.93 0.15
N GLY A 217 2.70 -9.22 1.33
CA GLY A 217 4.08 -8.90 1.67
C GLY A 217 5.09 -9.47 0.68
N ARG A 218 4.99 -10.78 0.36
CA ARG A 218 5.87 -11.44 -0.63
C ARG A 218 5.76 -10.84 -2.03
N ILE A 219 4.54 -10.53 -2.48
CA ILE A 219 4.31 -9.87 -3.78
C ILE A 219 4.96 -8.47 -3.77
N THR A 220 4.82 -7.74 -2.67
CA THR A 220 5.44 -6.41 -2.53
C THR A 220 6.96 -6.48 -2.66
N VAL A 221 7.60 -7.46 -2.01
CA VAL A 221 9.06 -7.68 -2.13
C VAL A 221 9.45 -8.03 -3.56
N MET A 222 8.73 -8.92 -4.23
CA MET A 222 8.95 -9.26 -5.64
C MET A 222 8.91 -8.02 -6.54
N LEU A 223 7.89 -7.16 -6.37
CA LEU A 223 7.76 -5.92 -7.15
C LEU A 223 8.86 -4.90 -6.80
N ALA A 224 9.28 -4.81 -5.54
CA ALA A 224 10.36 -3.93 -5.12
C ALA A 224 11.73 -4.36 -5.70
N GLN A 225 11.95 -5.64 -5.91
CA GLN A 225 13.17 -6.20 -6.51
C GLN A 225 13.18 -6.12 -8.03
N SER A 226 11.99 -6.16 -8.66
CA SER A 226 11.89 -6.19 -10.12
C SER A 226 12.19 -4.83 -10.74
N SER A 227 13.00 -4.84 -11.82
CA SER A 227 13.24 -3.67 -12.67
C SER A 227 12.47 -3.72 -14.00
N TYR A 228 11.80 -4.84 -14.30
CA TYR A 228 11.13 -5.06 -15.59
C TYR A 228 9.61 -5.15 -15.48
N ILE A 229 9.06 -5.27 -14.25
CA ILE A 229 7.62 -5.26 -14.01
C ILE A 229 7.21 -3.82 -13.71
N THR A 230 6.41 -3.22 -14.60
CA THR A 230 5.84 -1.87 -14.40
C THR A 230 4.47 -1.75 -15.09
N GLY A 231 3.58 -0.93 -14.53
CA GLY A 231 2.21 -0.73 -15.03
C GLY A 231 1.26 -1.91 -14.79
N GLN A 232 1.70 -2.92 -14.05
CA GLN A 232 0.94 -4.15 -13.85
C GLN A 232 0.05 -4.07 -12.61
N THR A 233 -1.02 -4.87 -12.63
CA THR A 233 -1.87 -5.15 -11.48
C THR A 233 -1.73 -6.62 -11.12
N ILE A 234 -1.20 -6.91 -9.94
CA ILE A 234 -1.09 -8.29 -9.43
C ILE A 234 -2.31 -8.57 -8.54
N ASN A 235 -2.99 -9.67 -8.80
CA ASN A 235 -4.29 -10.01 -8.21
C ASN A 235 -4.19 -11.21 -7.24
N PRO A 236 -3.74 -11.05 -5.97
CA PRO A 236 -3.81 -12.10 -4.96
C PRO A 236 -5.26 -12.22 -4.45
N ASN A 237 -6.07 -12.98 -5.17
CA ASN A 237 -7.52 -13.02 -4.95
C ASN A 237 -8.11 -14.44 -4.87
N GLY A 238 -7.25 -15.47 -4.86
CA GLY A 238 -7.70 -16.86 -4.75
C GLY A 238 -8.58 -17.34 -5.90
N GLY A 239 -8.55 -16.65 -7.06
CA GLY A 239 -9.35 -16.98 -8.24
C GLY A 239 -10.72 -16.28 -8.29
N LEU A 240 -11.04 -15.36 -7.37
CA LEU A 240 -12.30 -14.60 -7.38
C LEU A 240 -12.44 -13.70 -8.63
N TYR A 241 -11.34 -13.30 -9.21
CA TYR A 241 -11.29 -12.55 -10.46
C TYR A 241 -10.11 -13.01 -11.28
N MET A 242 -10.35 -13.35 -12.54
CA MET A 242 -9.35 -13.77 -13.52
C MET A 242 -9.39 -12.77 -14.69
N SER A 243 -8.26 -12.11 -14.96
CA SER A 243 -8.08 -11.13 -16.05
C SER A 243 -7.23 -11.70 -17.16
#